data_1d7941e2718b13355110f3b6b6881658
#
_entry.id   1d7941e2718b13355110f3b6b6881658
#
_cell.length_a   1.000
_cell.length_b   1.000
_cell.length_c   1.000
_cell.angle_alpha   90.00
_cell.angle_beta   90.00
_cell.angle_gamma   90.00
#
_symmetry.space_group_name_H-M   'P 1'
#
loop_
_entity.id
_entity.type
_entity.pdbx_description
1 polymer ?
#
loop_
_entity_poly.entity_id
_entity_poly.type
_entity_poly.pdbx_seq_one_letter_code
_entity_poly.pdbx_strand_id
1 'polypeptide(L)'
;MNRSIIFSFPLERPHCGVPLSNGNFGALIWGKESLSVTINQNDLWDHRGGELIDERDTYTRLTEYAREHHFDHSLYEQFHKTQQFIGRPHRLAVGRFDFRFPEGVEPVSAEMV
;
A
#
# COMPACT_ATOMS: atom_id res chain seq x y z
N MET A 1 -24.15 16.60 -12.46
CA MET A 1 -23.93 16.81 -11.02
C MET A 1 -22.45 16.66 -10.78
N ASN A 2 -21.75 17.75 -10.50
CA ASN A 2 -20.36 17.66 -10.03
C ASN A 2 -20.43 17.10 -8.60
N ARG A 3 -19.79 15.96 -8.38
CA ARG A 3 -19.64 15.41 -7.05
C ARG A 3 -18.25 15.78 -6.58
N SER A 4 -18.17 16.48 -5.46
CA SER A 4 -16.89 16.79 -4.81
C SER A 4 -16.83 16.09 -3.46
N ILE A 5 -15.60 15.78 -3.05
CA ILE A 5 -15.30 15.24 -1.73
C ILE A 5 -14.43 16.26 -1.01
N ILE A 6 -14.86 16.67 0.17
CA ILE A 6 -14.14 17.62 1.01
C ILE A 6 -13.43 16.87 2.12
N PHE A 7 -12.14 17.12 2.25
CA PHE A 7 -11.29 16.60 3.31
C PHE A 7 -10.93 17.73 4.26
N SER A 8 -11.18 17.55 5.54
CA SER A 8 -10.80 18.53 6.57
C SER A 8 -9.44 18.22 7.14
N PHE A 9 -8.56 19.20 7.20
CA PHE A 9 -7.26 19.09 7.86
C PHE A 9 -7.39 19.34 9.38
N PRO A 10 -6.47 18.78 10.20
CA PRO A 10 -5.25 18.06 9.84
C PRO A 10 -5.50 16.61 9.41
N LEU A 11 -4.73 16.15 8.42
CA LEU A 11 -4.65 14.75 7.99
C LEU A 11 -3.28 14.21 8.42
N GLU A 12 -3.16 13.79 9.65
CA GLU A 12 -1.85 13.56 10.32
C GLU A 12 -1.07 12.36 9.79
N ARG A 13 -1.70 11.48 9.04
CA ARG A 13 -1.09 10.23 8.56
C ARG A 13 -1.32 10.02 7.07
N PRO A 14 -0.34 9.44 6.33
CA PRO A 14 -0.48 9.22 4.89
C PRO A 14 -1.76 8.47 4.48
N HIS A 15 -2.15 7.46 5.26
CA HIS A 15 -3.34 6.65 4.95
C HIS A 15 -4.68 7.35 5.20
N CYS A 16 -4.67 8.51 5.84
CA CYS A 16 -5.83 9.38 5.96
C CYS A 16 -5.82 10.50 4.92
N GLY A 17 -4.77 10.57 4.09
CA GLY A 17 -4.56 11.63 3.13
C GLY A 17 -5.53 11.61 1.97
N VAL A 18 -5.60 12.74 1.27
CA VAL A 18 -6.37 12.90 0.04
C VAL A 18 -5.72 12.06 -1.06
N PRO A 19 -6.41 11.06 -1.61
CA PRO A 19 -5.84 10.22 -2.66
C PRO A 19 -6.01 10.87 -4.04
N LEU A 20 -4.95 10.92 -4.80
CA LEU A 20 -4.95 11.30 -6.21
C LEU A 20 -4.33 10.16 -7.03
N SER A 21 -4.90 9.82 -8.17
CA SER A 21 -4.34 8.77 -9.02
C SER A 21 -4.79 8.93 -10.48
N ASN A 22 -3.90 8.50 -11.38
CA ASN A 22 -4.19 8.36 -12.81
C ASN A 22 -4.09 6.89 -13.28
N GLY A 23 -4.07 5.93 -12.34
CA GLY A 23 -3.93 4.52 -12.62
C GLY A 23 -2.48 4.01 -12.60
N ASN A 24 -1.50 4.83 -12.95
CA ASN A 24 -0.08 4.48 -12.93
C ASN A 24 0.66 5.13 -11.75
N PHE A 25 0.40 6.41 -11.55
CA PHE A 25 0.91 7.16 -10.40
C PHE A 25 -0.21 7.40 -9.40
N GLY A 26 0.15 7.32 -8.12
CA GLY A 26 -0.70 7.70 -7.02
C GLY A 26 0.01 8.69 -6.11
N ALA A 27 -0.73 9.62 -5.54
CA ALA A 27 -0.26 10.53 -4.52
C ALA A 27 -1.22 10.54 -3.34
N LEU A 28 -0.66 10.68 -2.13
CA LEU A 28 -1.43 10.92 -0.91
C LEU A 28 -0.99 12.28 -0.36
N ILE A 29 -1.94 13.19 -0.23
CA ILE A 29 -1.72 14.53 0.30
C ILE A 29 -2.20 14.56 1.74
N TRP A 30 -1.31 14.85 2.66
CA TRP A 30 -1.57 14.79 4.10
C TRP A 30 -0.70 15.82 4.83
N GLY A 31 -0.96 16.02 6.12
CA GLY A 31 -0.13 16.90 6.95
C GLY A 31 -0.94 17.68 7.98
N LYS A 32 -0.23 18.51 8.71
CA LYS A 32 -0.75 19.42 9.74
C LYS A 32 -0.09 20.80 9.59
N GLU A 33 1.13 20.95 10.08
CA GLU A 33 1.92 22.19 10.00
C GLU A 33 2.63 22.35 8.64
N SER A 34 2.72 21.27 7.90
CA SER A 34 3.24 21.21 6.53
C SER A 34 2.34 20.33 5.67
N LEU A 35 2.36 20.53 4.38
CA LEU A 35 1.68 19.66 3.43
C LEU A 35 2.68 18.64 2.89
N SER A 36 2.44 17.37 3.18
CA SER A 36 3.23 16.26 2.68
C SER A 36 2.53 15.60 1.49
N VAL A 37 3.28 15.35 0.44
CA VAL A 37 2.82 14.62 -0.75
C VAL A 37 3.67 13.36 -0.87
N THR A 38 3.07 12.21 -0.59
CA THR A 38 3.72 10.90 -0.80
C THR A 38 3.36 10.39 -2.18
N ILE A 39 4.35 10.12 -3.00
CA ILE A 39 4.17 9.64 -4.38
C ILE A 39 4.50 8.16 -4.46
N ASN A 40 3.63 7.43 -5.12
CA ASN A 40 3.79 6.02 -5.44
C ASN A 40 3.63 5.80 -6.94
N GLN A 41 4.32 4.79 -7.46
CA GLN A 41 4.18 4.31 -8.82
C GLN A 41 3.82 2.83 -8.81
N ASN A 42 2.90 2.43 -9.67
CA ASN A 42 2.39 1.06 -9.67
C ASN A 42 3.45 0.03 -10.01
N ASP A 43 4.40 0.38 -10.87
CA ASP A 43 5.45 -0.52 -11.37
C ASP A 43 6.72 -0.51 -10.52
N LEU A 44 6.78 0.33 -9.47
CA LEU A 44 7.96 0.41 -8.62
C LEU A 44 7.88 -0.62 -7.48
N TRP A 45 8.52 -1.76 -7.71
CA TRP A 45 8.56 -2.87 -6.77
C TRP A 45 9.98 -3.23 -6.36
N ASP A 46 10.15 -3.61 -5.10
CA ASP A 46 11.33 -4.36 -4.69
C ASP A 46 11.10 -5.84 -4.97
N HIS A 47 11.78 -6.32 -6.00
CA HIS A 47 11.73 -7.73 -6.40
C HIS A 47 12.81 -8.59 -5.74
N ARG A 48 13.58 -8.04 -4.83
CA ARG A 48 14.58 -8.78 -4.07
C ARG A 48 13.88 -9.63 -3.02
N GLY A 49 13.91 -10.89 -3.19
CA GLY A 49 13.20 -11.85 -2.36
C GLY A 49 11.94 -12.34 -3.04
N GLY A 50 11.21 -13.13 -2.31
CA GLY A 50 9.99 -13.80 -2.76
C GLY A 50 9.98 -15.25 -2.33
N GLU A 51 8.86 -15.89 -2.52
CA GLU A 51 8.71 -17.31 -2.25
C GLU A 51 9.22 -18.09 -3.46
N LEU A 52 10.12 -19.03 -3.22
CA LEU A 52 10.48 -20.04 -4.23
C LEU A 52 9.29 -21.02 -4.30
N ILE A 53 8.47 -20.87 -5.31
CA ILE A 53 7.39 -21.82 -5.59
C ILE A 53 8.03 -23.11 -6.05
N ASP A 54 7.83 -24.20 -5.31
CA ASP A 54 8.25 -25.54 -5.70
C ASP A 54 7.36 -26.04 -6.85
N GLU A 55 7.93 -26.76 -7.82
CA GLU A 55 7.17 -27.38 -8.91
C GLU A 55 6.05 -28.30 -8.41
N ARG A 56 6.16 -28.78 -7.19
CA ARG A 56 5.14 -29.58 -6.51
C ARG A 56 3.98 -28.75 -5.94
N ASP A 57 4.14 -27.42 -5.85
CA ASP A 57 3.13 -26.52 -5.29
C ASP A 57 2.12 -26.13 -6.38
N THR A 58 1.37 -27.12 -6.85
CA THR A 58 0.32 -26.92 -7.84
C THR A 58 -0.96 -26.36 -7.21
N TYR A 59 -1.76 -25.66 -8.01
CA TYR A 59 -3.07 -25.17 -7.57
C TYR A 59 -3.97 -26.32 -7.07
N THR A 60 -3.91 -27.48 -7.73
CA THR A 60 -4.67 -28.67 -7.31
C THR A 60 -4.27 -29.11 -5.91
N ARG A 61 -2.99 -29.28 -5.64
CA ARG A 61 -2.48 -29.65 -4.32
C ARG A 61 -2.84 -28.62 -3.25
N LEU A 62 -2.77 -27.35 -3.57
CA LEU A 62 -3.17 -26.26 -2.66
C LEU A 62 -4.65 -26.34 -2.30
N THR A 63 -5.51 -26.57 -3.28
CA THR A 63 -6.96 -26.66 -3.06
C THR A 63 -7.36 -27.95 -2.33
N GLU A 64 -6.71 -29.07 -2.58
CA GLU A 64 -6.91 -30.32 -1.85
C GLU A 64 -6.53 -30.13 -0.38
N TYR A 65 -5.35 -29.60 -0.12
CA TYR A 65 -4.90 -29.31 1.23
C TYR A 65 -5.84 -28.34 1.97
N ALA A 66 -6.30 -27.29 1.29
CA ALA A 66 -7.25 -26.33 1.85
C ALA A 66 -8.59 -26.98 2.25
N ARG A 67 -9.09 -27.93 1.46
CA ARG A 67 -10.32 -28.68 1.77
C ARG A 67 -10.13 -29.61 2.97
N GLU A 68 -9.02 -30.32 3.03
CA GLU A 68 -8.72 -31.26 4.12
C GLU A 68 -8.56 -30.55 5.46
N HIS A 69 -8.00 -29.34 5.45
CA HIS A 69 -7.72 -28.52 6.63
C HIS A 69 -8.72 -27.39 6.86
N HIS A 70 -9.91 -27.46 6.23
CA HIS A 70 -10.99 -26.48 6.40
C HIS A 70 -10.59 -25.01 6.23
N PHE A 71 -9.62 -24.73 5.34
CA PHE A 71 -9.07 -23.39 5.11
C PHE A 71 -8.46 -22.75 6.37
N ASP A 72 -7.93 -23.57 7.28
CA ASP A 72 -7.27 -23.09 8.47
C ASP A 72 -5.94 -22.39 8.17
N HIS A 73 -5.53 -21.52 9.08
CA HIS A 73 -4.28 -20.75 9.01
C HIS A 73 -3.02 -21.63 8.90
N SER A 74 -3.09 -22.89 9.31
CA SER A 74 -2.04 -23.90 9.17
C SER A 74 -1.58 -24.10 7.72
N LEU A 75 -2.44 -23.82 6.75
CA LEU A 75 -2.13 -23.83 5.33
C LEU A 75 -0.98 -22.85 5.00
N TYR A 76 -1.07 -21.65 5.51
CA TYR A 76 -0.05 -20.62 5.33
C TYR A 76 1.27 -21.01 6.00
N GLU A 77 1.22 -21.56 7.21
CA GLU A 77 2.41 -21.97 7.95
C GLU A 77 3.14 -23.14 7.29
N GLN A 78 2.42 -24.07 6.68
CA GLN A 78 3.02 -25.25 6.06
C GLN A 78 3.71 -24.92 4.73
N PHE A 79 3.15 -23.97 3.96
CA PHE A 79 3.82 -23.44 2.77
C PHE A 79 5.04 -22.59 3.11
N HIS A 80 5.05 -21.92 4.26
CA HIS A 80 6.19 -21.11 4.70
C HIS A 80 7.30 -21.90 5.39
N LYS A 81 7.02 -23.05 6.00
CA LYS A 81 8.03 -23.86 6.71
C LYS A 81 9.08 -24.50 5.80
N THR A 82 8.77 -24.68 4.54
CA THR A 82 9.69 -25.29 3.56
C THR A 82 10.54 -24.26 2.82
N GLN A 83 10.34 -22.99 3.05
CA GLN A 83 10.99 -21.95 2.30
C GLN A 83 11.86 -21.06 3.22
N GLN A 84 13.11 -20.88 2.85
CA GLN A 84 13.92 -19.83 3.42
C GLN A 84 13.29 -18.49 3.01
N PHE A 85 12.71 -17.80 4.00
CA PHE A 85 12.10 -16.50 3.79
C PHE A 85 13.20 -15.47 3.45
N ILE A 86 13.30 -15.11 2.18
CA ILE A 86 14.23 -14.09 1.68
C ILE A 86 13.56 -12.69 1.60
N GLY A 87 12.48 -12.49 2.33
CA GLY A 87 11.63 -11.30 2.20
C GLY A 87 10.56 -11.46 1.13
N ARG A 88 9.61 -10.56 1.11
CA ARG A 88 8.53 -10.54 0.11
C ARG A 88 8.71 -9.39 -0.84
N PRO A 89 8.45 -9.57 -2.13
CA PRO A 89 8.33 -8.43 -3.03
C PRO A 89 7.31 -7.44 -2.47
N HIS A 90 7.67 -6.17 -2.44
CA HIS A 90 6.77 -5.13 -1.95
C HIS A 90 6.92 -3.85 -2.77
N ARG A 91 5.86 -3.04 -2.73
CA ARG A 91 5.88 -1.75 -3.41
C ARG A 91 6.79 -0.78 -2.69
N LEU A 92 7.57 -0.06 -3.47
CA LEU A 92 8.39 1.04 -2.98
C LEU A 92 7.66 2.37 -3.20
N ALA A 93 7.75 3.25 -2.23
CA ALA A 93 7.36 4.64 -2.45
C ALA A 93 8.40 5.32 -3.34
N VAL A 94 7.95 6.09 -4.33
CA VAL A 94 8.84 6.91 -5.18
C VAL A 94 9.53 7.96 -4.33
N GLY A 95 8.76 8.60 -3.42
CA GLY A 95 9.29 9.61 -2.53
C GLY A 95 8.19 10.41 -1.84
N ARG A 96 8.64 11.37 -1.05
CA ARG A 96 7.79 12.33 -0.36
C ARG A 96 8.34 13.73 -0.54
N PHE A 97 7.46 14.68 -0.76
CA PHE A 97 7.74 16.10 -0.76
C PHE A 97 7.01 16.75 0.42
N ASP A 98 7.70 17.56 1.18
CA ASP A 98 7.12 18.32 2.28
C ASP A 98 7.18 19.82 1.94
N PHE A 99 5.99 20.42 1.81
CA PHE A 99 5.82 21.86 1.60
C PHE A 99 5.60 22.53 2.96
N ARG A 100 6.56 23.35 3.36
CA ARG A 100 6.44 24.11 4.59
C ARG A 100 5.75 25.44 4.32
N PHE A 101 4.78 25.75 5.12
CA PHE A 101 4.10 27.04 5.08
C PHE A 101 4.84 28.06 5.96
N PRO A 102 4.65 29.37 5.69
CA PRO A 102 5.05 30.41 6.64
C PRO A 102 4.39 30.21 8.00
N GLU A 103 5.00 30.77 9.03
CA GLU A 103 4.46 30.72 10.40
C GLU A 103 3.01 31.24 10.45
N GLY A 104 2.14 30.51 11.12
CA GLY A 104 0.71 30.84 11.23
C GLY A 104 -0.16 30.47 10.03
N VAL A 105 0.41 29.79 9.02
CA VAL A 105 -0.34 29.30 7.85
C VAL A 105 -0.47 27.79 7.94
N GLU A 106 -1.70 27.29 7.97
CA GLU A 106 -2.00 25.86 8.03
C GLU A 106 -3.04 25.48 6.96
N PRO A 107 -2.98 24.25 6.42
CA PRO A 107 -4.02 23.77 5.52
C PRO A 107 -5.32 23.53 6.31
N VAL A 108 -6.44 24.00 5.79
CA VAL A 108 -7.75 23.88 6.43
C VAL A 108 -8.59 22.79 5.77
N SER A 109 -8.62 22.75 4.45
CA SER A 109 -9.40 21.78 3.70
C SER A 109 -8.83 21.55 2.32
N ALA A 110 -9.16 20.41 1.73
CA ALA A 110 -8.96 20.11 0.32
C ALA A 110 -10.26 19.64 -0.32
N GLU A 111 -10.52 20.05 -1.54
CA GLU A 111 -11.63 19.59 -2.33
C GLU A 111 -11.14 18.81 -3.53
N MET A 112 -11.67 17.59 -3.69
CA MET A 112 -11.44 16.75 -4.86
C MET A 112 -12.70 16.77 -5.73
N VAL A 113 -12.56 17.20 -6.97
CA VAL A 113 -13.66 17.36 -7.94
C VAL A 113 -13.56 16.32 -9.03
#